data_b0cbcfae93d32b01cff4964717144344
#
_entry.id   b0cbcfae93d32b01cff4964717144344
#
_cell.length_a   1.000
_cell.length_b   1.000
_cell.length_c   1.000
_cell.angle_alpha   90.00
_cell.angle_beta   90.00
_cell.angle_gamma   90.00
#
_symmetry.space_group_name_H-M   'P 1'
#
loop_
_entity.id
_entity.type
_entity.pdbx_description
1 polymer ?
#
loop_
_entity_poly.entity_id
_entity_poly.type
_entity_poly.pdbx_seq_one_letter_code
_entity_poly.pdbx_strand_id
1 'polypeptide(L)'
;MAADDAVERLLSAEAVVGLGGPVESAGAGAWIVGGAVRDALLEHEVTDVDLVVAGDPEGVARAIAGSLDGIAFELSEEFDTWRAQGRSLDWQVDVTGLRDSTIEGDLEHRDFTVGSIAVPLGGGALIDPLGGVSDLKAGILRAVSERSFTDDPLRVMRAARLSAQFGWEVEPETVGLARTAAPRLDSVAGERVLSEFLLLVGSRDPLRGVEALDRTGGMEAALPELAELKGVIQGPNHHLDVYGHTIEVLEGVLRIETELDRFVGDSASRTSDLLSEPLADGIDRAVGLRLGALFHDCAKPETRAERDGFVGFRGHDEVGATKVADMFGRLRASRRLARHVADLTRHHLILGFMAAGESPTRDQVYQYLKRTSPVSVDVTLLTVADRLAARGSGPVASTEMVEAHLDLASKMVAEGLAWHETGPPRLPITGDELARQVGIEPGPELGRLIERLEGAVWTGEVESASDAVALAREMVRDG
;
A
#
# COMPACT_ATOMS: atom_id res chain seq x y z
N MET A 1 14.36 -18.65 -23.70
CA MET A 1 15.24 -19.46 -22.84
C MET A 1 14.85 -20.91 -22.94
N ALA A 2 15.80 -21.83 -22.95
CA ALA A 2 15.50 -23.25 -22.87
C ALA A 2 15.01 -23.61 -21.45
N ALA A 3 14.09 -24.58 -21.35
CA ALA A 3 13.58 -25.02 -20.05
C ALA A 3 14.72 -25.55 -19.16
N ASP A 4 15.72 -26.18 -19.77
CA ASP A 4 16.88 -26.73 -19.07
C ASP A 4 17.72 -25.64 -18.36
N ASP A 5 17.91 -24.47 -19.00
CA ASP A 5 18.64 -23.32 -18.38
C ASP A 5 17.90 -22.78 -17.14
N ALA A 6 16.56 -22.79 -17.16
CA ALA A 6 15.75 -22.35 -16.02
C ALA A 6 15.82 -23.35 -14.86
N VAL A 7 15.82 -24.65 -15.16
CA VAL A 7 15.99 -25.71 -14.15
C VAL A 7 17.35 -25.60 -13.50
N GLU A 8 18.43 -25.41 -14.29
CA GLU A 8 19.79 -25.24 -13.75
C GLU A 8 19.89 -23.99 -12.85
N ARG A 9 19.30 -22.86 -13.29
CA ARG A 9 19.23 -21.63 -12.49
C ARG A 9 18.50 -21.86 -11.16
N LEU A 10 17.32 -22.50 -11.22
CA LEU A 10 16.53 -22.79 -10.02
C LEU A 10 17.30 -23.64 -9.03
N LEU A 11 17.90 -24.75 -9.48
CA LEU A 11 18.61 -25.68 -8.60
C LEU A 11 19.93 -25.10 -8.07
N SER A 12 20.50 -24.09 -8.73
CA SER A 12 21.69 -23.35 -8.28
C SER A 12 21.37 -22.08 -7.47
N ALA A 13 20.10 -21.72 -7.33
CA ALA A 13 19.70 -20.57 -6.53
C ALA A 13 20.05 -20.77 -5.03
N GLU A 14 20.52 -19.71 -4.37
CA GLU A 14 20.95 -19.74 -2.96
C GLU A 14 19.84 -20.30 -2.05
N ALA A 15 18.60 -19.92 -2.29
CA ALA A 15 17.43 -20.40 -1.54
C ALA A 15 17.14 -21.90 -1.70
N VAL A 16 17.66 -22.56 -2.74
CA VAL A 16 17.45 -23.97 -3.07
C VAL A 16 18.65 -24.84 -2.69
N VAL A 17 19.84 -24.26 -2.80
CA VAL A 17 21.10 -24.98 -2.48
C VAL A 17 21.09 -25.43 -1.02
N GLY A 18 21.36 -26.71 -0.80
CA GLY A 18 21.38 -27.31 0.55
C GLY A 18 20.07 -27.98 0.99
N LEU A 19 18.96 -27.82 0.22
CA LEU A 19 17.68 -28.47 0.56
C LEU A 19 17.66 -29.98 0.25
N GLY A 20 18.41 -30.44 -0.76
CA GLY A 20 18.38 -31.82 -1.25
C GLY A 20 18.74 -32.85 -0.17
N GLY A 21 19.85 -32.65 0.56
CA GLY A 21 20.31 -33.59 1.59
C GLY A 21 19.32 -33.79 2.73
N PRO A 22 18.79 -32.76 3.36
CA PRO A 22 17.73 -32.87 4.38
C PRO A 22 16.48 -33.61 3.89
N VAL A 23 16.01 -33.29 2.67
CA VAL A 23 14.83 -33.92 2.07
C VAL A 23 15.06 -35.41 1.78
N GLU A 24 16.20 -35.79 1.22
CA GLU A 24 16.59 -37.20 1.01
C GLU A 24 16.70 -37.98 2.35
N SER A 25 17.25 -37.30 3.37
CA SER A 25 17.36 -37.91 4.71
C SER A 25 16.01 -38.19 5.36
N ALA A 26 14.99 -37.38 5.03
CA ALA A 26 13.61 -37.59 5.44
C ALA A 26 12.90 -38.67 4.59
N GLY A 27 13.54 -39.20 3.55
CA GLY A 27 13.01 -40.29 2.70
C GLY A 27 11.87 -39.85 1.78
N ALA A 28 11.73 -38.54 1.49
CA ALA A 28 10.65 -38.01 0.70
C ALA A 28 11.09 -37.69 -0.74
N GLY A 29 10.22 -37.95 -1.73
CA GLY A 29 10.30 -37.31 -3.04
C GLY A 29 9.82 -35.88 -2.92
N ALA A 30 10.53 -34.93 -3.51
CA ALA A 30 10.15 -33.51 -3.44
C ALA A 30 10.27 -32.79 -4.76
N TRP A 31 9.40 -31.82 -4.95
CA TRP A 31 9.37 -30.94 -6.10
C TRP A 31 9.32 -29.47 -5.65
N ILE A 32 10.11 -28.62 -6.31
CA ILE A 32 9.98 -27.18 -6.20
C ILE A 32 8.83 -26.77 -7.10
N VAL A 33 7.94 -25.90 -6.63
CA VAL A 33 6.71 -25.54 -7.32
C VAL A 33 6.42 -24.02 -7.22
N GLY A 34 5.44 -23.55 -7.94
CA GLY A 34 4.86 -22.22 -7.74
C GLY A 34 5.79 -21.05 -8.12
N GLY A 35 5.94 -20.11 -7.19
CA GLY A 35 6.66 -18.85 -7.40
C GLY A 35 8.11 -19.05 -7.80
N ALA A 36 8.83 -19.94 -7.12
CA ALA A 36 10.25 -20.20 -7.38
C ALA A 36 10.52 -20.66 -8.83
N VAL A 37 9.69 -21.58 -9.34
CA VAL A 37 9.83 -22.09 -10.72
C VAL A 37 9.51 -21.00 -11.74
N ARG A 38 8.43 -20.24 -11.49
CA ARG A 38 8.05 -19.10 -12.34
C ARG A 38 9.16 -18.05 -12.40
N ASP A 39 9.71 -17.67 -11.25
CA ASP A 39 10.72 -16.61 -11.15
C ASP A 39 12.04 -17.04 -11.82
N ALA A 40 12.44 -18.30 -11.68
CA ALA A 40 13.56 -18.87 -12.43
C ALA A 40 13.34 -18.85 -13.95
N LEU A 41 12.11 -19.13 -14.42
CA LEU A 41 11.72 -19.05 -15.84
C LEU A 41 11.71 -17.61 -16.38
N LEU A 42 11.42 -16.61 -15.52
CA LEU A 42 11.43 -15.19 -15.83
C LEU A 42 12.80 -14.53 -15.66
N GLU A 43 13.83 -15.26 -15.25
CA GLU A 43 15.16 -14.74 -14.92
C GLU A 43 15.16 -13.78 -13.73
N HIS A 44 14.17 -13.91 -12.85
CA HIS A 44 14.12 -13.20 -11.58
C HIS A 44 14.90 -13.95 -10.51
N GLU A 45 15.26 -13.24 -9.44
CA GLU A 45 15.84 -13.83 -8.25
C GLU A 45 14.82 -14.76 -7.56
N VAL A 46 15.29 -15.93 -7.11
CA VAL A 46 14.46 -16.90 -6.36
C VAL A 46 14.72 -16.70 -4.88
N THR A 47 13.73 -16.18 -4.17
CA THR A 47 13.82 -15.85 -2.73
C THR A 47 12.99 -16.80 -1.86
N ASP A 48 11.77 -17.11 -2.29
CA ASP A 48 10.83 -17.96 -1.56
C ASP A 48 10.72 -19.32 -2.28
N VAL A 49 10.82 -20.41 -1.52
CA VAL A 49 10.76 -21.77 -2.05
C VAL A 49 9.55 -22.51 -1.50
N ASP A 50 8.66 -22.92 -2.40
CA ASP A 50 7.57 -23.85 -2.10
C ASP A 50 7.97 -25.27 -2.51
N LEU A 51 7.98 -26.19 -1.56
CA LEU A 51 8.18 -27.61 -1.79
C LEU A 51 6.87 -28.39 -1.64
N VAL A 52 6.60 -29.25 -2.60
CA VAL A 52 5.60 -30.32 -2.48
C VAL A 52 6.34 -31.64 -2.24
N VAL A 53 5.92 -32.39 -1.22
CA VAL A 53 6.60 -33.63 -0.82
C VAL A 53 5.66 -34.84 -0.84
N ALA A 54 6.18 -35.98 -1.31
CA ALA A 54 5.51 -37.25 -1.20
C ALA A 54 5.90 -37.90 0.15
N GLY A 55 5.14 -37.60 1.21
CA GLY A 55 5.45 -38.08 2.54
C GLY A 55 5.03 -37.13 3.65
N ASP A 56 5.83 -37.05 4.69
CA ASP A 56 5.58 -36.24 5.89
C ASP A 56 6.16 -34.82 5.74
N PRO A 57 5.34 -33.76 5.51
CA PRO A 57 5.84 -32.38 5.36
C PRO A 57 6.43 -31.84 6.67
N GLU A 58 5.91 -32.24 7.85
CA GLU A 58 6.47 -31.86 9.14
C GLU A 58 7.90 -32.38 9.29
N GLY A 59 8.11 -33.67 9.01
CA GLY A 59 9.42 -34.31 9.08
C GLY A 59 10.44 -33.67 8.16
N VAL A 60 10.03 -33.33 6.93
CA VAL A 60 10.88 -32.64 5.95
C VAL A 60 11.21 -31.19 6.41
N ALA A 61 10.22 -30.42 6.85
CA ALA A 61 10.46 -29.06 7.34
C ALA A 61 11.40 -29.04 8.54
N ARG A 62 11.25 -29.97 9.48
CA ARG A 62 12.15 -30.13 10.63
C ARG A 62 13.57 -30.55 10.23
N ALA A 63 13.71 -31.44 9.23
CA ALA A 63 15.02 -31.85 8.72
C ALA A 63 15.76 -30.66 8.05
N ILE A 64 15.04 -29.85 7.25
CA ILE A 64 15.57 -28.62 6.64
C ILE A 64 16.01 -27.63 7.74
N ALA A 65 15.13 -27.33 8.69
CA ALA A 65 15.42 -26.41 9.78
C ALA A 65 16.62 -26.86 10.63
N GLY A 66 16.71 -28.19 10.93
CA GLY A 66 17.83 -28.75 11.69
C GLY A 66 19.17 -28.71 10.94
N SER A 67 19.14 -28.81 9.61
CA SER A 67 20.35 -28.76 8.78
C SER A 67 20.86 -27.34 8.53
N LEU A 68 19.96 -26.35 8.48
CA LEU A 68 20.26 -24.95 8.15
C LEU A 68 20.16 -23.99 9.34
N ASP A 69 20.25 -24.50 10.58
CA ASP A 69 20.16 -23.73 11.83
C ASP A 69 18.92 -22.83 11.91
N GLY A 70 17.77 -23.42 11.60
CA GLY A 70 16.48 -22.75 11.60
C GLY A 70 15.51 -23.28 12.64
N ILE A 71 14.24 -22.92 12.46
CA ILE A 71 13.08 -23.42 13.18
C ILE A 71 12.04 -23.93 12.19
N ALA A 72 11.23 -24.92 12.59
CA ALA A 72 10.09 -25.39 11.82
C ALA A 72 8.82 -25.24 12.64
N PHE A 73 7.74 -24.79 12.01
CA PHE A 73 6.42 -24.66 12.63
C PHE A 73 5.31 -24.86 11.60
N GLU A 74 4.15 -25.25 12.06
CA GLU A 74 2.97 -25.38 11.22
C GLU A 74 2.47 -24.00 10.78
N LEU A 75 2.32 -23.81 9.46
CA LEU A 75 1.82 -22.59 8.86
C LEU A 75 0.31 -22.66 8.61
N SER A 76 -0.20 -23.83 8.21
CA SER A 76 -1.61 -24.06 7.93
C SER A 76 -1.98 -25.53 8.17
N GLU A 77 -2.87 -25.77 9.12
CA GLU A 77 -3.46 -27.10 9.38
C GLU A 77 -4.36 -27.54 8.20
N GLU A 78 -5.11 -26.61 7.60
CA GLU A 78 -6.03 -26.89 6.49
C GLU A 78 -5.32 -27.43 5.24
N PHE A 79 -4.09 -26.94 4.97
CA PHE A 79 -3.31 -27.30 3.80
C PHE A 79 -2.10 -28.18 4.11
N ASP A 80 -1.98 -28.68 5.34
CA ASP A 80 -0.83 -29.46 5.81
C ASP A 80 0.51 -28.81 5.39
N THR A 81 0.61 -27.49 5.65
CA THR A 81 1.77 -26.70 5.25
C THR A 81 2.64 -26.35 6.46
N TRP A 82 3.90 -26.69 6.36
CA TRP A 82 4.92 -26.41 7.37
C TRP A 82 5.94 -25.41 6.82
N ARG A 83 6.38 -24.49 7.65
CA ARG A 83 7.45 -23.56 7.30
C ARG A 83 8.73 -23.92 8.03
N ALA A 84 9.83 -24.04 7.28
CA ALA A 84 11.17 -24.00 7.81
C ALA A 84 11.75 -22.60 7.56
N GLN A 85 12.36 -21.99 8.58
CA GLN A 85 12.81 -20.61 8.50
C GLN A 85 14.11 -20.40 9.29
N GLY A 86 15.03 -19.62 8.74
CA GLY A 86 16.24 -19.18 9.43
C GLY A 86 15.94 -18.35 10.68
N ARG A 87 16.76 -18.46 11.73
CA ARG A 87 16.59 -17.68 12.96
C ARG A 87 16.74 -16.18 12.75
N SER A 88 17.50 -15.76 11.75
CA SER A 88 17.70 -14.38 11.30
C SER A 88 16.67 -13.91 10.27
N LEU A 89 15.72 -14.76 9.90
CA LEU A 89 14.69 -14.51 8.88
C LEU A 89 15.26 -14.25 7.47
N ASP A 90 16.45 -14.75 7.21
CA ASP A 90 17.21 -14.60 5.97
C ASP A 90 16.83 -15.62 4.88
N TRP A 91 16.17 -16.71 5.27
CA TRP A 91 15.63 -17.72 4.36
C TRP A 91 14.34 -18.34 4.91
N GLN A 92 13.48 -18.79 4.00
CA GLN A 92 12.27 -19.55 4.34
C GLN A 92 11.94 -20.56 3.24
N VAL A 93 11.36 -21.69 3.66
CA VAL A 93 10.89 -22.78 2.79
C VAL A 93 9.55 -23.25 3.29
N ASP A 94 8.54 -23.23 2.44
CA ASP A 94 7.22 -23.78 2.73
C ASP A 94 7.14 -25.22 2.20
N VAL A 95 6.77 -26.15 3.05
CA VAL A 95 6.69 -27.58 2.74
C VAL A 95 5.25 -28.03 2.88
N THR A 96 4.67 -28.52 1.79
CA THR A 96 3.28 -29.01 1.74
C THR A 96 3.25 -30.45 1.25
N GLY A 97 2.37 -31.27 1.80
CA GLY A 97 2.12 -32.62 1.30
C GLY A 97 1.45 -32.62 -0.08
N LEU A 98 1.69 -33.67 -0.88
CA LEU A 98 0.93 -33.89 -2.12
C LEU A 98 -0.58 -33.93 -1.83
N ARG A 99 -1.36 -33.15 -2.57
CA ARG A 99 -2.82 -33.13 -2.51
C ARG A 99 -3.48 -34.22 -3.36
N ASP A 100 -2.68 -34.89 -4.20
CA ASP A 100 -3.09 -36.01 -5.04
C ASP A 100 -2.01 -37.11 -4.99
N SER A 101 -2.23 -38.22 -5.72
CA SER A 101 -1.30 -39.35 -5.80
C SER A 101 -0.03 -39.04 -6.61
N THR A 102 -0.06 -37.99 -7.46
CA THR A 102 1.07 -37.57 -8.31
C THR A 102 1.26 -36.05 -8.26
N ILE A 103 2.44 -35.60 -8.66
CA ILE A 103 2.72 -34.17 -8.75
C ILE A 103 1.86 -33.48 -9.80
N GLU A 104 1.60 -34.13 -10.93
CA GLU A 104 0.72 -33.62 -11.98
C GLU A 104 -0.68 -33.37 -11.44
N GLY A 105 -1.23 -34.30 -10.63
CA GLY A 105 -2.53 -34.11 -9.96
C GLY A 105 -2.50 -32.98 -8.95
N ASP A 106 -1.40 -32.82 -8.16
CA ASP A 106 -1.26 -31.66 -7.25
C ASP A 106 -1.31 -30.33 -7.99
N LEU A 107 -0.66 -30.24 -9.16
CA LEU A 107 -0.63 -29.02 -9.97
C LEU A 107 -2.02 -28.60 -10.46
N GLU A 108 -2.96 -29.54 -10.63
CA GLU A 108 -4.36 -29.26 -11.02
C GLU A 108 -5.18 -28.56 -9.91
N HIS A 109 -4.70 -28.59 -8.65
CA HIS A 109 -5.35 -27.91 -7.52
C HIS A 109 -4.84 -26.49 -7.28
N ARG A 110 -3.89 -26.00 -8.09
CA ARG A 110 -3.32 -24.66 -7.95
C ARG A 110 -4.21 -23.57 -8.54
N ASP A 111 -3.81 -22.32 -8.38
CA ASP A 111 -4.58 -21.16 -8.82
C ASP A 111 -4.51 -20.94 -10.34
N PHE A 112 -3.30 -20.73 -10.85
CA PHE A 112 -3.05 -20.36 -12.25
C PHE A 112 -2.00 -21.26 -12.89
N THR A 113 -2.10 -21.48 -14.21
CA THR A 113 -1.17 -22.30 -14.98
C THR A 113 0.29 -21.90 -14.78
N VAL A 114 0.56 -20.58 -14.72
CA VAL A 114 1.90 -19.99 -14.50
C VAL A 114 2.50 -20.32 -13.14
N GLY A 115 1.69 -20.74 -12.16
CA GLY A 115 2.11 -21.24 -10.85
C GLY A 115 2.02 -22.75 -10.72
N SER A 116 1.59 -23.45 -11.78
CA SER A 116 1.34 -24.89 -11.80
C SER A 116 2.43 -25.64 -12.59
N ILE A 117 3.67 -25.27 -12.31
CA ILE A 117 4.87 -25.85 -12.90
C ILE A 117 5.73 -26.40 -11.77
N ALA A 118 6.32 -27.58 -11.96
CA ALA A 118 7.15 -28.21 -10.97
C ALA A 118 8.53 -28.61 -11.53
N VAL A 119 9.54 -28.63 -10.65
CA VAL A 119 10.87 -29.16 -10.92
C VAL A 119 11.24 -30.13 -9.79
N PRO A 120 11.64 -31.38 -10.11
CA PRO A 120 12.12 -32.30 -9.08
C PRO A 120 13.35 -31.71 -8.37
N LEU A 121 13.35 -31.70 -7.04
CA LEU A 121 14.46 -31.14 -6.24
C LEU A 121 15.78 -31.87 -6.50
N GLY A 122 15.74 -33.16 -6.80
CA GLY A 122 16.91 -33.95 -7.19
C GLY A 122 17.39 -33.73 -8.63
N GLY A 123 16.80 -32.78 -9.35
CA GLY A 123 17.06 -32.53 -10.78
C GLY A 123 16.20 -33.40 -11.69
N GLY A 124 16.12 -33.01 -12.96
CA GLY A 124 15.31 -33.69 -13.98
C GLY A 124 14.57 -32.70 -14.88
N ALA A 125 13.66 -33.21 -15.69
CA ALA A 125 12.87 -32.40 -16.60
C ALA A 125 11.82 -31.58 -15.84
N LEU A 126 11.55 -30.38 -16.33
CA LEU A 126 10.44 -29.54 -15.87
C LEU A 126 9.10 -30.24 -16.15
N ILE A 127 8.19 -30.22 -15.20
CA ILE A 127 6.85 -30.81 -15.25
C ILE A 127 5.83 -29.69 -15.43
N ASP A 128 5.19 -29.63 -16.61
CA ASP A 128 4.22 -28.58 -16.98
C ASP A 128 3.01 -29.20 -17.70
N PRO A 129 2.14 -29.92 -16.99
CA PRO A 129 1.00 -30.61 -17.63
C PRO A 129 -0.07 -29.64 -18.14
N LEU A 130 -0.09 -28.39 -17.67
CA LEU A 130 -1.14 -27.40 -17.91
C LEU A 130 -0.72 -26.26 -18.87
N GLY A 131 0.50 -26.32 -19.41
CA GLY A 131 1.01 -25.34 -20.37
C GLY A 131 1.39 -23.99 -19.75
N GLY A 132 1.73 -23.97 -18.46
CA GLY A 132 2.11 -22.76 -17.73
C GLY A 132 3.32 -22.04 -18.33
N VAL A 133 4.30 -22.75 -18.88
CA VAL A 133 5.45 -22.14 -19.59
C VAL A 133 5.00 -21.40 -20.85
N SER A 134 3.98 -21.87 -21.56
CA SER A 134 3.41 -21.19 -22.72
C SER A 134 2.70 -19.90 -22.31
N ASP A 135 1.86 -19.97 -21.27
CA ASP A 135 1.13 -18.82 -20.73
C ASP A 135 2.09 -17.76 -20.16
N LEU A 136 3.16 -18.19 -19.46
CA LEU A 136 4.25 -17.32 -19.00
C LEU A 136 4.87 -16.51 -20.14
N LYS A 137 5.23 -17.18 -21.26
CA LYS A 137 5.82 -16.53 -22.43
C LYS A 137 4.84 -15.58 -23.13
N ALA A 138 3.54 -15.91 -23.08
CA ALA A 138 2.48 -15.10 -23.67
C ALA A 138 2.03 -13.93 -22.79
N GLY A 139 2.45 -13.89 -21.50
CA GLY A 139 1.98 -12.91 -20.54
C GLY A 139 0.49 -13.08 -20.20
N ILE A 140 0.02 -14.33 -20.12
CA ILE A 140 -1.39 -14.69 -19.87
C ILE A 140 -1.52 -15.29 -18.46
N LEU A 141 -2.48 -14.79 -17.71
CA LEU A 141 -2.89 -15.36 -16.44
C LEU A 141 -4.18 -16.17 -16.65
N ARG A 142 -4.04 -17.50 -16.65
CA ARG A 142 -5.09 -18.47 -16.89
C ARG A 142 -5.34 -19.28 -15.63
N ALA A 143 -6.60 -19.44 -15.22
CA ALA A 143 -7.00 -20.35 -14.16
C ALA A 143 -6.72 -21.80 -14.55
N VAL A 144 -6.27 -22.60 -13.60
CA VAL A 144 -6.01 -24.04 -13.83
C VAL A 144 -7.30 -24.77 -14.18
N SER A 145 -8.40 -24.44 -13.52
CA SER A 145 -9.69 -25.08 -13.74
C SER A 145 -10.85 -24.16 -13.27
N GLU A 146 -12.08 -24.55 -13.57
CA GLU A 146 -13.28 -23.90 -13.04
C GLU A 146 -13.31 -23.87 -11.51
N ARG A 147 -12.65 -24.82 -10.85
CA ARG A 147 -12.59 -24.94 -9.39
C ARG A 147 -11.60 -23.95 -8.75
N SER A 148 -10.67 -23.38 -9.52
CA SER A 148 -9.61 -22.52 -8.98
C SER A 148 -10.13 -21.46 -8.01
N PHE A 149 -11.22 -20.77 -8.34
CA PHE A 149 -11.79 -19.72 -7.49
C PHE A 149 -12.83 -20.21 -6.49
N THR A 150 -13.42 -21.40 -6.71
CA THR A 150 -14.37 -21.98 -5.75
C THR A 150 -13.65 -22.64 -4.58
N ASP A 151 -12.46 -23.17 -4.80
CA ASP A 151 -11.63 -23.78 -3.77
C ASP A 151 -11.00 -22.71 -2.84
N ASP A 152 -10.57 -21.57 -3.39
CA ASP A 152 -10.13 -20.41 -2.60
C ASP A 152 -10.54 -19.10 -3.29
N PRO A 153 -11.58 -18.40 -2.79
CA PRO A 153 -12.03 -17.14 -3.37
C PRO A 153 -10.98 -16.01 -3.35
N LEU A 154 -9.97 -16.08 -2.46
CA LEU A 154 -8.87 -15.11 -2.43
C LEU A 154 -8.11 -15.05 -3.77
N ARG A 155 -8.16 -16.11 -4.57
CA ARG A 155 -7.52 -16.16 -5.89
C ARG A 155 -8.04 -15.07 -6.86
N VAL A 156 -9.22 -14.48 -6.59
CA VAL A 156 -9.70 -13.28 -7.30
C VAL A 156 -8.77 -12.09 -7.05
N MET A 157 -8.38 -11.85 -5.80
CA MET A 157 -7.39 -10.81 -5.44
C MET A 157 -6.01 -11.14 -5.99
N ARG A 158 -5.59 -12.41 -5.91
CA ARG A 158 -4.31 -12.89 -6.45
C ARG A 158 -4.21 -12.70 -7.96
N ALA A 159 -5.30 -12.90 -8.73
CA ALA A 159 -5.32 -12.62 -10.17
C ALA A 159 -5.00 -11.16 -10.47
N ALA A 160 -5.62 -10.24 -9.75
CA ALA A 160 -5.37 -8.80 -9.91
C ALA A 160 -3.93 -8.42 -9.49
N ARG A 161 -3.44 -8.96 -8.36
CA ARG A 161 -2.07 -8.73 -7.92
C ARG A 161 -1.03 -9.25 -8.91
N LEU A 162 -1.17 -10.48 -9.40
CA LEU A 162 -0.22 -11.06 -10.37
C LEU A 162 -0.26 -10.29 -11.71
N SER A 163 -1.45 -9.82 -12.14
CA SER A 163 -1.57 -8.93 -13.29
C SER A 163 -0.79 -7.64 -13.09
N ALA A 164 -0.89 -7.01 -11.92
CA ALA A 164 -0.15 -5.80 -11.53
C ALA A 164 1.36 -6.01 -11.44
N GLN A 165 1.78 -7.13 -10.84
CA GLN A 165 3.17 -7.44 -10.56
C GLN A 165 3.97 -7.74 -11.83
N PHE A 166 3.37 -8.51 -12.75
CA PHE A 166 4.06 -9.03 -13.94
C PHE A 166 3.60 -8.36 -15.24
N GLY A 167 2.57 -7.52 -15.22
CA GLY A 167 2.01 -6.91 -16.42
C GLY A 167 1.20 -7.89 -17.29
N TRP A 168 0.73 -9.01 -16.73
CA TRP A 168 0.03 -10.05 -17.46
C TRP A 168 -1.44 -9.75 -17.65
N GLU A 169 -2.00 -10.23 -18.76
CA GLU A 169 -3.43 -10.17 -19.07
C GLU A 169 -4.16 -11.32 -18.41
N VAL A 170 -5.22 -11.01 -17.65
CA VAL A 170 -6.13 -12.06 -17.15
C VAL A 170 -7.00 -12.54 -18.32
N GLU A 171 -6.92 -13.83 -18.62
CA GLU A 171 -7.67 -14.44 -19.74
C GLU A 171 -9.19 -14.23 -19.57
N PRO A 172 -9.96 -14.01 -20.66
CA PRO A 172 -11.40 -13.72 -20.57
C PRO A 172 -12.23 -14.79 -19.86
N GLU A 173 -11.93 -16.08 -20.04
CA GLU A 173 -12.62 -17.17 -19.35
C GLU A 173 -12.28 -17.13 -17.85
N THR A 174 -11.03 -16.92 -17.50
CA THR A 174 -10.56 -16.73 -16.13
C THR A 174 -11.25 -15.54 -15.45
N VAL A 175 -11.44 -14.42 -16.17
CA VAL A 175 -12.23 -13.27 -15.67
C VAL A 175 -13.67 -13.68 -15.36
N GLY A 176 -14.30 -14.48 -16.23
CA GLY A 176 -15.68 -14.99 -16.03
C GLY A 176 -15.80 -15.87 -14.77
N LEU A 177 -14.85 -16.79 -14.57
CA LEU A 177 -14.77 -17.65 -13.40
C LEU A 177 -14.55 -16.83 -12.11
N ALA A 178 -13.59 -15.91 -12.14
CA ALA A 178 -13.31 -15.02 -11.02
C ALA A 178 -14.53 -14.18 -10.63
N ARG A 179 -15.22 -13.58 -11.60
CA ARG A 179 -16.42 -12.77 -11.39
C ARG A 179 -17.56 -13.56 -10.74
N THR A 180 -17.71 -14.83 -11.08
CA THR A 180 -18.69 -15.73 -10.47
C THR A 180 -18.37 -16.02 -9.01
N ALA A 181 -17.10 -16.13 -8.66
CA ALA A 181 -16.64 -16.44 -7.32
C ALA A 181 -16.43 -15.19 -6.42
N ALA A 182 -16.25 -14.01 -7.00
CA ALA A 182 -15.95 -12.78 -6.28
C ALA A 182 -16.87 -12.47 -5.09
N PRO A 183 -18.19 -12.70 -5.13
CA PRO A 183 -19.05 -12.47 -3.95
C PRO A 183 -18.67 -13.30 -2.73
N ARG A 184 -17.94 -14.41 -2.90
CA ARG A 184 -17.47 -15.25 -1.79
C ARG A 184 -16.22 -14.71 -1.09
N LEU A 185 -15.64 -13.60 -1.57
CA LEU A 185 -14.57 -12.89 -0.86
C LEU A 185 -14.98 -12.40 0.52
N ASP A 186 -16.28 -12.21 0.78
CA ASP A 186 -16.83 -11.89 2.10
C ASP A 186 -16.55 -12.95 3.16
N SER A 187 -16.35 -14.22 2.73
CA SER A 187 -16.01 -15.35 3.61
C SER A 187 -14.50 -15.47 3.88
N VAL A 188 -13.66 -14.73 3.15
CA VAL A 188 -12.21 -14.75 3.33
C VAL A 188 -11.81 -13.84 4.48
N ALA A 189 -10.86 -14.28 5.29
CA ALA A 189 -10.33 -13.47 6.38
C ALA A 189 -9.77 -12.14 5.87
N GLY A 190 -10.16 -11.03 6.52
CA GLY A 190 -9.85 -9.67 6.06
C GLY A 190 -8.34 -9.41 5.90
N GLU A 191 -7.51 -9.98 6.79
CA GLU A 191 -6.05 -9.87 6.71
C GLU A 191 -5.46 -10.52 5.44
N ARG A 192 -6.07 -11.61 4.93
CA ARG A 192 -5.63 -12.23 3.67
C ARG A 192 -5.98 -11.35 2.47
N VAL A 193 -7.18 -10.76 2.48
CA VAL A 193 -7.61 -9.79 1.45
C VAL A 193 -6.71 -8.56 1.47
N LEU A 194 -6.43 -8.01 2.65
CA LEU A 194 -5.53 -6.87 2.82
C LEU A 194 -4.14 -7.16 2.26
N SER A 195 -3.56 -8.31 2.61
CA SER A 195 -2.22 -8.68 2.15
C SER A 195 -2.10 -8.67 0.62
N GLU A 196 -3.04 -9.31 -0.08
CA GLU A 196 -3.07 -9.30 -1.56
C GLU A 196 -3.29 -7.88 -2.11
N PHE A 197 -4.13 -7.06 -1.46
CA PHE A 197 -4.38 -5.68 -1.88
C PHE A 197 -3.15 -4.79 -1.68
N LEU A 198 -2.45 -4.90 -0.57
CA LEU A 198 -1.22 -4.13 -0.33
C LEU A 198 -0.12 -4.51 -1.33
N LEU A 199 0.04 -5.80 -1.64
CA LEU A 199 0.96 -6.27 -2.67
C LEU A 199 0.56 -5.78 -4.08
N LEU A 200 -0.74 -5.67 -4.37
CA LEU A 200 -1.24 -5.10 -5.62
C LEU A 200 -0.86 -3.62 -5.72
N VAL A 201 -1.18 -2.81 -4.70
CA VAL A 201 -0.91 -1.36 -4.70
C VAL A 201 0.59 -1.07 -4.66
N GLY A 202 1.37 -1.92 -3.98
CA GLY A 202 2.84 -1.84 -3.92
C GLY A 202 3.54 -2.36 -5.18
N SER A 203 2.82 -2.96 -6.13
CA SER A 203 3.41 -3.53 -7.34
C SER A 203 3.94 -2.47 -8.32
N ARG A 204 4.58 -2.96 -9.38
CA ARG A 204 5.13 -2.11 -10.46
C ARG A 204 4.05 -1.37 -11.25
N ASP A 205 2.89 -2.01 -11.45
CA ASP A 205 1.78 -1.47 -12.24
C ASP A 205 0.45 -1.61 -11.47
N PRO A 206 0.24 -0.82 -10.40
CA PRO A 206 -0.98 -0.89 -9.61
C PRO A 206 -2.24 -0.49 -10.40
N LEU A 207 -2.12 0.34 -11.43
CA LEU A 207 -3.25 0.72 -12.29
C LEU A 207 -3.83 -0.50 -13.01
N ARG A 208 -2.98 -1.34 -13.59
CA ARG A 208 -3.38 -2.62 -14.19
C ARG A 208 -4.04 -3.54 -13.16
N GLY A 209 -3.52 -3.55 -11.93
CA GLY A 209 -4.09 -4.34 -10.84
C GLY A 209 -5.50 -3.88 -10.46
N VAL A 210 -5.72 -2.58 -10.34
CA VAL A 210 -7.02 -1.98 -10.04
C VAL A 210 -8.01 -2.27 -11.17
N GLU A 211 -7.58 -2.18 -12.44
CA GLU A 211 -8.40 -2.56 -13.60
C GLU A 211 -8.75 -4.06 -13.58
N ALA A 212 -7.79 -4.93 -13.30
CA ALA A 212 -8.02 -6.37 -13.21
C ALA A 212 -8.97 -6.71 -12.05
N LEU A 213 -8.84 -6.02 -10.91
CA LEU A 213 -9.73 -6.17 -9.75
C LEU A 213 -11.17 -5.78 -10.10
N ASP A 214 -11.35 -4.71 -10.86
CA ASP A 214 -12.66 -4.29 -11.38
C ASP A 214 -13.24 -5.33 -12.36
N ARG A 215 -12.45 -5.74 -13.35
CA ARG A 215 -12.88 -6.72 -14.36
C ARG A 215 -13.27 -8.07 -13.75
N THR A 216 -12.62 -8.49 -12.68
CA THR A 216 -12.89 -9.76 -11.98
C THR A 216 -14.00 -9.69 -10.95
N GLY A 217 -14.59 -8.50 -10.70
CA GLY A 217 -15.60 -8.29 -9.66
C GLY A 217 -15.04 -8.25 -8.24
N GLY A 218 -13.73 -8.33 -8.10
CA GLY A 218 -13.06 -8.27 -6.79
C GLY A 218 -13.17 -6.90 -6.13
N MET A 219 -13.26 -5.82 -6.93
CA MET A 219 -13.44 -4.46 -6.41
C MET A 219 -14.77 -4.31 -5.66
N GLU A 220 -15.87 -4.71 -6.26
CA GLU A 220 -17.21 -4.65 -5.65
C GLU A 220 -17.29 -5.51 -4.38
N ALA A 221 -16.61 -6.65 -4.38
CA ALA A 221 -16.71 -7.60 -3.27
C ALA A 221 -15.78 -7.24 -2.10
N ALA A 222 -14.54 -6.81 -2.36
CA ALA A 222 -13.52 -6.57 -1.33
C ALA A 222 -13.42 -5.10 -0.93
N LEU A 223 -13.60 -4.17 -1.88
CA LEU A 223 -13.39 -2.73 -1.74
C LEU A 223 -14.59 -1.94 -2.30
N PRO A 224 -15.80 -2.14 -1.75
CA PRO A 224 -17.00 -1.43 -2.22
C PRO A 224 -16.84 0.08 -2.16
N GLU A 225 -15.98 0.61 -1.26
CA GLU A 225 -15.66 2.01 -1.12
C GLU A 225 -15.06 2.62 -2.41
N LEU A 226 -14.37 1.84 -3.25
CA LEU A 226 -13.90 2.25 -4.57
C LEU A 226 -14.98 2.03 -5.65
N ALA A 227 -15.68 0.92 -5.59
CA ALA A 227 -16.70 0.59 -6.59
C ALA A 227 -17.85 1.62 -6.61
N GLU A 228 -18.25 2.14 -5.44
CA GLU A 228 -19.29 3.16 -5.26
C GLU A 228 -18.95 4.51 -5.91
N LEU A 229 -17.69 4.77 -6.28
CA LEU A 229 -17.28 6.01 -6.94
C LEU A 229 -17.69 6.06 -8.42
N LYS A 230 -17.96 4.91 -9.02
CA LYS A 230 -18.34 4.80 -10.44
C LYS A 230 -19.66 5.50 -10.73
N GLY A 231 -19.66 6.33 -11.77
CA GLY A 231 -20.84 7.08 -12.22
C GLY A 231 -21.22 8.24 -11.31
N VAL A 232 -20.46 8.56 -10.27
CA VAL A 232 -20.71 9.72 -9.41
C VAL A 232 -20.22 10.99 -10.11
N ILE A 233 -21.17 11.73 -10.71
CA ILE A 233 -20.87 12.96 -11.46
C ILE A 233 -20.43 14.09 -10.51
N GLN A 234 -19.36 14.76 -10.87
CA GLN A 234 -18.76 15.86 -10.15
C GLN A 234 -19.14 17.25 -10.74
N GLY A 235 -18.66 18.31 -10.11
CA GLY A 235 -18.81 19.69 -10.60
C GLY A 235 -17.84 20.05 -11.73
N PRO A 236 -17.89 21.30 -12.21
CA PRO A 236 -17.19 21.74 -13.42
C PRO A 236 -15.65 21.72 -13.33
N ASN A 237 -15.08 21.54 -12.15
CA ASN A 237 -13.62 21.44 -11.99
C ASN A 237 -13.07 20.08 -12.47
N HIS A 238 -13.94 19.08 -12.64
CA HIS A 238 -13.57 17.74 -13.04
C HIS A 238 -14.21 17.38 -14.38
N HIS A 239 -13.50 16.62 -15.21
CA HIS A 239 -13.96 16.17 -16.52
C HIS A 239 -14.42 14.70 -16.52
N LEU A 240 -14.11 13.96 -15.42
CA LEU A 240 -14.47 12.57 -15.18
C LEU A 240 -15.47 12.46 -14.01
N ASP A 241 -16.08 11.29 -13.84
CA ASP A 241 -16.73 10.89 -12.60
C ASP A 241 -15.71 10.73 -11.47
N VAL A 242 -16.17 10.48 -10.25
CA VAL A 242 -15.25 10.36 -9.09
C VAL A 242 -14.27 9.18 -9.26
N TYR A 243 -14.73 8.04 -9.81
CA TYR A 243 -13.87 6.89 -10.03
C TYR A 243 -12.75 7.20 -11.03
N GLY A 244 -13.09 7.70 -12.20
CA GLY A 244 -12.12 8.07 -13.23
C GLY A 244 -11.12 9.10 -12.72
N HIS A 245 -11.58 10.11 -11.96
CA HIS A 245 -10.70 11.07 -11.29
C HIS A 245 -9.75 10.37 -10.30
N THR A 246 -10.25 9.45 -9.48
CA THR A 246 -9.43 8.69 -8.52
C THR A 246 -8.31 7.91 -9.22
N ILE A 247 -8.59 7.30 -10.36
CA ILE A 247 -7.58 6.61 -11.17
C ILE A 247 -6.53 7.59 -11.71
N GLU A 248 -6.93 8.76 -12.19
CA GLU A 248 -5.98 9.81 -12.63
C GLU A 248 -5.14 10.35 -11.46
N VAL A 249 -5.68 10.42 -10.25
CA VAL A 249 -4.91 10.81 -9.05
C VAL A 249 -3.86 9.74 -8.72
N LEU A 250 -4.21 8.45 -8.79
CA LEU A 250 -3.24 7.38 -8.60
C LEU A 250 -2.13 7.43 -9.67
N GLU A 251 -2.48 7.63 -10.95
CA GLU A 251 -1.51 7.85 -12.03
C GLU A 251 -0.60 9.05 -11.75
N GLY A 252 -1.19 10.13 -11.23
CA GLY A 252 -0.47 11.33 -10.81
C GLY A 252 0.54 11.05 -9.70
N VAL A 253 0.17 10.28 -8.69
CA VAL A 253 1.06 9.86 -7.60
C VAL A 253 2.22 9.03 -8.15
N LEU A 254 1.96 8.01 -8.97
CA LEU A 254 3.01 7.19 -9.59
C LEU A 254 4.00 8.02 -10.43
N ARG A 255 3.48 9.04 -11.13
CA ARG A 255 4.29 9.97 -11.86
C ARG A 255 5.14 10.86 -10.96
N ILE A 256 4.59 11.36 -9.85
CA ILE A 256 5.32 12.16 -8.86
C ILE A 256 6.47 11.34 -8.28
N GLU A 257 6.24 10.08 -7.92
CA GLU A 257 7.29 9.17 -7.40
C GLU A 257 8.47 9.02 -8.36
N THR A 258 8.23 9.04 -9.66
CA THR A 258 9.28 8.88 -10.69
C THR A 258 9.92 10.19 -11.15
N GLU A 259 9.24 11.34 -10.96
CA GLU A 259 9.65 12.66 -11.42
C GLU A 259 9.79 13.67 -10.26
N LEU A 260 10.23 13.24 -9.06
CA LEU A 260 10.30 14.08 -7.85
C LEU A 260 11.00 15.43 -8.09
N ASP A 261 12.13 15.43 -8.81
CA ASP A 261 12.88 16.67 -9.12
C ASP A 261 11.99 17.74 -9.78
N ARG A 262 11.04 17.32 -10.60
CA ARG A 262 10.12 18.21 -11.30
C ARG A 262 9.10 18.86 -10.35
N PHE A 263 8.64 18.14 -9.32
CA PHE A 263 7.56 18.59 -8.45
C PHE A 263 8.05 19.27 -7.17
N VAL A 264 9.21 18.85 -6.64
CA VAL A 264 9.72 19.33 -5.36
C VAL A 264 11.17 19.84 -5.42
N GLY A 265 11.78 19.91 -6.62
CA GLY A 265 13.10 20.49 -6.86
C GLY A 265 14.18 19.92 -5.94
N ASP A 266 14.92 20.77 -5.24
CA ASP A 266 16.04 20.39 -4.35
C ASP A 266 15.61 19.46 -3.19
N SER A 267 14.32 19.32 -2.93
CA SER A 267 13.78 18.42 -1.91
C SER A 267 13.64 16.96 -2.37
N ALA A 268 13.89 16.65 -3.66
CA ALA A 268 13.60 15.35 -4.27
C ALA A 268 14.26 14.17 -3.54
N SER A 269 15.56 14.23 -3.25
CA SER A 269 16.26 13.14 -2.55
C SER A 269 15.67 12.87 -1.17
N ARG A 270 15.46 13.91 -0.35
CA ARG A 270 14.88 13.79 0.99
C ARG A 270 13.44 13.29 0.95
N THR A 271 12.67 13.68 -0.09
CA THR A 271 11.31 13.19 -0.30
C THR A 271 11.32 11.70 -0.66
N SER A 272 12.24 11.26 -1.52
CA SER A 272 12.43 9.84 -1.85
C SER A 272 12.80 9.01 -0.62
N ASP A 273 13.72 9.50 0.21
CA ASP A 273 14.11 8.85 1.46
C ASP A 273 12.90 8.70 2.40
N LEU A 274 12.12 9.77 2.58
CA LEU A 274 10.90 9.75 3.39
C LEU A 274 9.87 8.74 2.86
N LEU A 275 9.61 8.73 1.54
CA LEU A 275 8.64 7.81 0.94
C LEU A 275 9.06 6.35 1.06
N SER A 276 10.37 6.08 1.17
CA SER A 276 10.93 4.74 1.38
C SER A 276 10.92 4.28 2.84
N GLU A 277 10.53 5.14 3.79
CA GLU A 277 10.44 4.75 5.20
C GLU A 277 9.37 3.66 5.42
N PRO A 278 9.69 2.60 6.20
CA PRO A 278 8.70 1.59 6.56
C PRO A 278 7.50 2.22 7.30
N LEU A 279 6.30 2.00 6.77
CA LEU A 279 5.07 2.52 7.37
C LEU A 279 4.46 1.51 8.35
N ALA A 280 3.82 0.47 7.85
CA ALA A 280 3.16 -0.58 8.63
C ALA A 280 2.73 -1.72 7.69
N ASP A 281 2.35 -2.87 8.25
CA ASP A 281 1.78 -4.00 7.49
C ASP A 281 2.65 -4.45 6.29
N GLY A 282 3.98 -4.28 6.40
CA GLY A 282 4.94 -4.67 5.37
C GLY A 282 5.08 -3.71 4.19
N ILE A 283 4.50 -2.49 4.26
CA ILE A 283 4.60 -1.47 3.21
C ILE A 283 5.39 -0.23 3.68
N ASP A 284 5.86 0.54 2.72
CA ASP A 284 6.47 1.87 2.91
C ASP A 284 5.45 3.01 2.78
N ARG A 285 5.91 4.24 2.94
CA ARG A 285 5.08 5.45 2.83
C ARG A 285 4.62 5.72 1.40
N ALA A 286 5.40 5.33 0.38
CA ALA A 286 4.98 5.47 -1.01
C ALA A 286 3.71 4.65 -1.28
N VAL A 287 3.65 3.40 -0.83
CA VAL A 287 2.42 2.59 -0.91
C VAL A 287 1.29 3.22 -0.09
N GLY A 288 1.60 3.78 1.09
CA GLY A 288 0.64 4.56 1.89
C GLY A 288 0.05 5.76 1.12
N LEU A 289 0.87 6.48 0.36
CA LEU A 289 0.46 7.61 -0.49
C LEU A 289 -0.44 7.13 -1.65
N ARG A 290 -0.11 6.01 -2.30
CA ARG A 290 -0.96 5.38 -3.34
C ARG A 290 -2.32 4.97 -2.80
N LEU A 291 -2.38 4.43 -1.57
CA LEU A 291 -3.65 4.17 -0.86
C LEU A 291 -4.41 5.46 -0.60
N GLY A 292 -3.73 6.54 -0.20
CA GLY A 292 -4.32 7.86 -0.08
C GLY A 292 -4.96 8.34 -1.39
N ALA A 293 -4.29 8.13 -2.53
CA ALA A 293 -4.83 8.46 -3.86
C ALA A 293 -6.12 7.69 -4.17
N LEU A 294 -6.17 6.39 -3.83
CA LEU A 294 -7.34 5.55 -4.08
C LEU A 294 -8.55 5.94 -3.21
N PHE A 295 -8.33 6.44 -1.99
CA PHE A 295 -9.41 6.60 -1.02
C PHE A 295 -9.70 8.05 -0.60
N HIS A 296 -8.96 9.08 -1.10
CA HIS A 296 -9.15 10.48 -0.68
C HIS A 296 -10.58 10.98 -0.85
N ASP A 297 -11.27 10.50 -1.87
CA ASP A 297 -12.61 10.90 -2.27
C ASP A 297 -13.71 9.85 -1.99
N CYS A 298 -13.42 8.81 -1.21
CA CYS A 298 -14.30 7.65 -1.02
C CYS A 298 -15.68 7.97 -0.41
N ALA A 299 -15.86 9.13 0.22
CA ALA A 299 -17.15 9.57 0.77
C ALA A 299 -17.91 10.57 -0.13
N LYS A 300 -17.43 10.86 -1.33
CA LYS A 300 -18.19 11.72 -2.27
C LYS A 300 -19.58 11.18 -2.62
N PRO A 301 -19.80 9.87 -2.80
CA PRO A 301 -21.15 9.33 -3.03
C PRO A 301 -22.14 9.72 -1.94
N GLU A 302 -21.75 9.60 -0.67
CA GLU A 302 -22.60 9.83 0.51
C GLU A 302 -22.84 11.30 0.80
N THR A 303 -21.85 12.15 0.48
CA THR A 303 -21.89 13.60 0.78
C THR A 303 -22.36 14.45 -0.39
N ARG A 304 -22.71 13.79 -1.52
CA ARG A 304 -23.20 14.46 -2.72
C ARG A 304 -24.48 15.25 -2.43
N ALA A 305 -24.45 16.54 -2.67
CA ALA A 305 -25.62 17.41 -2.60
C ALA A 305 -25.68 18.31 -3.84
N GLU A 306 -26.89 18.55 -4.35
CA GLU A 306 -27.14 19.46 -5.44
C GLU A 306 -27.95 20.64 -4.91
N ARG A 307 -27.44 21.86 -5.11
CA ARG A 307 -28.12 23.12 -4.74
C ARG A 307 -27.99 24.11 -5.87
N ASP A 308 -29.11 24.65 -6.32
CA ASP A 308 -29.17 25.68 -7.40
C ASP A 308 -28.43 25.25 -8.68
N GLY A 309 -28.47 23.94 -9.01
CA GLY A 309 -27.78 23.33 -10.16
C GLY A 309 -26.28 23.09 -9.97
N PHE A 310 -25.75 23.29 -8.77
CA PHE A 310 -24.34 22.99 -8.44
C PHE A 310 -24.24 21.74 -7.60
N VAL A 311 -23.38 20.82 -8.06
CA VAL A 311 -23.00 19.60 -7.31
C VAL A 311 -21.85 19.92 -6.37
N GLY A 312 -22.01 19.56 -5.10
CA GLY A 312 -20.99 19.71 -4.07
C GLY A 312 -20.92 18.49 -3.16
N PHE A 313 -19.82 18.37 -2.42
CA PHE A 313 -19.48 17.22 -1.56
C PHE A 313 -18.96 17.68 -0.20
N ARG A 314 -19.72 18.53 0.46
CA ARG A 314 -19.27 19.17 1.71
C ARG A 314 -19.04 18.14 2.81
N GLY A 315 -17.82 18.13 3.39
CA GLY A 315 -17.44 17.25 4.50
C GLY A 315 -17.03 15.85 4.07
N HIS A 316 -16.83 15.59 2.75
CA HIS A 316 -16.37 14.29 2.27
C HIS A 316 -14.99 13.91 2.81
N ASP A 317 -14.17 14.87 3.17
CA ASP A 317 -12.88 14.71 3.83
C ASP A 317 -13.00 14.06 5.22
N GLU A 318 -13.86 14.59 6.08
CA GLU A 318 -14.08 14.06 7.43
C GLU A 318 -14.87 12.74 7.43
N VAL A 319 -15.92 12.65 6.62
CA VAL A 319 -16.69 11.41 6.44
C VAL A 319 -15.82 10.33 5.82
N GLY A 320 -15.01 10.70 4.82
CA GLY A 320 -14.07 9.80 4.14
C GLY A 320 -13.02 9.24 5.08
N ALA A 321 -12.44 10.06 5.94
CA ALA A 321 -11.47 9.60 6.92
C ALA A 321 -12.07 8.55 7.88
N THR A 322 -13.34 8.70 8.27
CA THR A 322 -14.05 7.69 9.08
C THR A 322 -14.28 6.42 8.26
N LYS A 323 -14.78 6.54 7.02
CA LYS A 323 -15.03 5.41 6.11
C LYS A 323 -13.75 4.60 5.83
N VAL A 324 -12.62 5.28 5.61
CA VAL A 324 -11.29 4.66 5.46
C VAL A 324 -10.89 3.89 6.71
N ALA A 325 -11.05 4.48 7.90
CA ALA A 325 -10.72 3.80 9.15
C ALA A 325 -11.56 2.53 9.36
N ASP A 326 -12.86 2.59 9.06
CA ASP A 326 -13.78 1.45 9.15
C ASP A 326 -13.44 0.35 8.12
N MET A 327 -13.12 0.73 6.88
CA MET A 327 -12.69 -0.19 5.82
C MET A 327 -11.41 -0.95 6.24
N PHE A 328 -10.37 -0.23 6.67
CA PHE A 328 -9.14 -0.87 7.14
C PHE A 328 -9.35 -1.70 8.41
N GLY A 329 -10.29 -1.30 9.28
CA GLY A 329 -10.73 -2.11 10.42
C GLY A 329 -11.38 -3.43 9.99
N ARG A 330 -12.25 -3.41 8.98
CA ARG A 330 -12.87 -4.60 8.36
C ARG A 330 -11.81 -5.52 7.75
N LEU A 331 -10.80 -4.96 7.10
CA LEU A 331 -9.68 -5.69 6.51
C LEU A 331 -8.58 -6.06 7.54
N ARG A 332 -8.75 -5.73 8.82
CA ARG A 332 -7.82 -6.03 9.91
C ARG A 332 -6.41 -5.43 9.74
N ALA A 333 -6.32 -4.28 9.11
CA ALA A 333 -5.08 -3.51 9.05
C ALA A 333 -4.62 -3.04 10.43
N SER A 334 -3.33 -2.74 10.53
CA SER A 334 -2.80 -2.07 11.72
C SER A 334 -3.42 -0.69 11.91
N ARG A 335 -3.54 -0.25 13.17
CA ARG A 335 -4.02 1.10 13.49
C ARG A 335 -3.14 2.19 12.89
N ARG A 336 -1.85 1.91 12.67
CA ARG A 336 -0.91 2.87 12.09
C ARG A 336 -1.23 3.09 10.61
N LEU A 337 -1.44 2.04 9.83
CA LEU A 337 -1.84 2.13 8.43
C LEU A 337 -3.20 2.82 8.28
N ALA A 338 -4.22 2.35 9.01
CA ALA A 338 -5.55 2.93 8.96
C ALA A 338 -5.57 4.43 9.24
N ARG A 339 -4.83 4.87 10.28
CA ARG A 339 -4.69 6.29 10.62
C ARG A 339 -3.98 7.07 9.53
N HIS A 340 -2.88 6.55 8.99
CA HIS A 340 -2.10 7.23 7.95
C HIS A 340 -2.98 7.56 6.74
N VAL A 341 -3.70 6.57 6.19
CA VAL A 341 -4.58 6.79 5.03
C VAL A 341 -5.79 7.66 5.37
N ALA A 342 -6.37 7.50 6.57
CA ALA A 342 -7.46 8.36 7.04
C ALA A 342 -7.03 9.83 7.20
N ASP A 343 -5.80 10.09 7.65
CA ASP A 343 -5.27 11.46 7.78
C ASP A 343 -4.95 12.07 6.39
N LEU A 344 -4.49 11.27 5.42
CA LEU A 344 -4.38 11.71 4.01
C LEU A 344 -5.75 12.13 3.48
N THR A 345 -6.77 11.30 3.66
CA THR A 345 -8.16 11.59 3.25
C THR A 345 -8.70 12.84 3.93
N ARG A 346 -8.50 12.99 5.25
CA ARG A 346 -8.99 14.15 6.02
C ARG A 346 -8.37 15.46 5.58
N HIS A 347 -7.11 15.45 5.20
CA HIS A 347 -6.35 16.69 5.01
C HIS A 347 -6.12 17.08 3.55
N HIS A 348 -6.53 16.26 2.58
CA HIS A 348 -6.23 16.49 1.16
C HIS A 348 -6.72 17.83 0.58
N LEU A 349 -7.71 18.48 1.20
CA LEU A 349 -8.24 19.77 0.71
C LEU A 349 -7.48 20.99 1.22
N ILE A 350 -6.74 20.88 2.34
CA ILE A 350 -6.23 22.04 3.09
C ILE A 350 -5.32 22.90 2.21
N LEU A 351 -4.35 22.28 1.53
CA LEU A 351 -3.40 23.02 0.70
C LEU A 351 -4.09 23.72 -0.49
N GLY A 352 -5.13 23.10 -1.07
CA GLY A 352 -5.91 23.68 -2.14
C GLY A 352 -6.58 25.00 -1.74
N PHE A 353 -7.08 25.10 -0.51
CA PHE A 353 -7.64 26.35 0.03
C PHE A 353 -6.56 27.41 0.27
N MET A 354 -5.37 27.02 0.71
CA MET A 354 -4.25 27.94 0.91
C MET A 354 -3.73 28.51 -0.42
N ALA A 355 -3.66 27.69 -1.46
CA ALA A 355 -3.16 28.10 -2.79
C ALA A 355 -4.09 29.08 -3.52
N ALA A 356 -5.37 29.18 -3.11
CA ALA A 356 -6.33 30.12 -3.69
C ALA A 356 -6.18 31.56 -3.16
N GLY A 357 -5.32 31.79 -2.15
CA GLY A 357 -5.09 33.07 -1.50
C GLY A 357 -3.75 33.73 -1.82
N GLU A 358 -3.35 34.67 -0.99
CA GLU A 358 -1.99 35.22 -0.97
C GLU A 358 -0.99 34.18 -0.47
N SER A 359 0.33 34.42 -0.70
CA SER A 359 1.39 33.54 -0.13
C SER A 359 1.19 33.37 1.37
N PRO A 360 1.20 32.12 1.88
CA PRO A 360 0.91 31.87 3.29
C PRO A 360 1.96 32.52 4.20
N THR A 361 1.47 33.07 5.30
CA THR A 361 2.34 33.58 6.37
C THR A 361 3.06 32.43 7.09
N ARG A 362 4.12 32.73 7.83
CA ARG A 362 4.83 31.72 8.66
C ARG A 362 3.88 31.04 9.65
N ASP A 363 2.93 31.75 10.22
CA ASP A 363 1.91 31.16 11.12
C ASP A 363 0.99 30.19 10.37
N GLN A 364 0.52 30.52 9.16
CA GLN A 364 -0.29 29.62 8.35
C GLN A 364 0.47 28.35 7.97
N VAL A 365 1.78 28.45 7.67
CA VAL A 365 2.64 27.29 7.46
C VAL A 365 2.73 26.43 8.72
N TYR A 366 2.94 27.04 9.89
CA TYR A 366 2.93 26.34 11.18
C TYR A 366 1.61 25.59 11.43
N GLN A 367 0.47 26.23 11.24
CA GLN A 367 -0.84 25.63 11.43
C GLN A 367 -1.08 24.46 10.47
N TYR A 368 -0.64 24.60 9.22
CA TYR A 368 -0.70 23.50 8.26
C TYR A 368 0.11 22.29 8.73
N LEU A 369 1.40 22.49 9.04
CA LEU A 369 2.31 21.42 9.47
C LEU A 369 1.81 20.74 10.75
N LYS A 370 1.37 21.51 11.73
CA LYS A 370 0.82 21.01 12.97
C LYS A 370 -0.43 20.16 12.75
N ARG A 371 -1.35 20.63 11.88
CA ARG A 371 -2.60 19.92 11.59
C ARG A 371 -2.41 18.66 10.80
N THR A 372 -1.46 18.67 9.84
CA THR A 372 -1.23 17.55 8.93
C THR A 372 -0.16 16.56 9.40
N SER A 373 0.56 16.87 10.50
CA SER A 373 1.55 15.92 11.05
C SER A 373 0.87 14.64 11.55
N PRO A 374 1.44 13.44 11.25
CA PRO A 374 2.77 13.19 10.67
C PRO A 374 2.78 13.01 9.13
N VAL A 375 1.69 13.30 8.43
CA VAL A 375 1.52 13.06 6.98
C VAL A 375 1.71 14.32 6.13
N SER A 376 2.37 15.36 6.66
CA SER A 376 2.44 16.68 6.00
C SER A 376 3.01 16.63 4.57
N VAL A 377 4.08 15.86 4.35
CA VAL A 377 4.69 15.70 3.03
C VAL A 377 3.80 14.86 2.13
N ASP A 378 3.33 13.72 2.62
CA ASP A 378 2.51 12.77 1.86
C ASP A 378 1.21 13.45 1.38
N VAL A 379 0.50 14.15 2.28
CA VAL A 379 -0.74 14.85 1.90
C VAL A 379 -0.48 15.99 0.93
N THR A 380 0.66 16.69 1.06
CA THR A 380 1.06 17.73 0.09
C THR A 380 1.25 17.11 -1.30
N LEU A 381 1.95 15.98 -1.42
CA LEU A 381 2.12 15.27 -2.70
C LEU A 381 0.79 14.76 -3.25
N LEU A 382 -0.09 14.24 -2.39
CA LEU A 382 -1.43 13.83 -2.77
C LEU A 382 -2.22 14.98 -3.39
N THR A 383 -2.16 16.18 -2.78
CA THR A 383 -2.87 17.34 -3.31
C THR A 383 -2.32 17.82 -4.66
N VAL A 384 -1.03 17.58 -4.95
CA VAL A 384 -0.44 17.84 -6.27
C VAL A 384 -1.06 16.92 -7.32
N ALA A 385 -1.14 15.61 -7.02
CA ALA A 385 -1.75 14.64 -7.92
C ALA A 385 -3.24 14.95 -8.17
N ASP A 386 -4.00 15.23 -7.11
CA ASP A 386 -5.41 15.62 -7.18
C ASP A 386 -5.60 16.90 -8.02
N ARG A 387 -4.77 17.91 -7.81
CA ARG A 387 -4.81 19.15 -8.59
C ARG A 387 -4.56 18.91 -10.07
N LEU A 388 -3.60 18.07 -10.42
CA LEU A 388 -3.26 17.76 -11.81
C LEU A 388 -4.32 16.91 -12.50
N ALA A 389 -5.09 16.12 -11.76
CA ALA A 389 -6.21 15.33 -12.25
C ALA A 389 -7.51 16.17 -12.42
N ALA A 390 -7.61 17.34 -11.77
CA ALA A 390 -8.77 18.23 -11.88
C ALA A 390 -8.69 19.06 -13.18
N ARG A 391 -8.99 18.45 -14.34
CA ARG A 391 -8.87 19.05 -15.68
C ARG A 391 -10.22 19.47 -16.28
N GLY A 392 -11.14 19.96 -15.47
CA GLY A 392 -12.42 20.49 -15.92
C GLY A 392 -12.33 21.92 -16.48
N SER A 393 -13.48 22.55 -16.62
CA SER A 393 -13.62 23.94 -17.09
C SER A 393 -13.80 24.97 -15.96
N GLY A 394 -13.81 24.52 -14.70
CA GLY A 394 -14.00 25.37 -13.54
C GLY A 394 -12.73 26.15 -13.15
N PRO A 395 -12.86 27.17 -12.28
CA PRO A 395 -11.75 28.06 -11.94
C PRO A 395 -10.53 27.35 -11.35
N VAL A 396 -10.74 26.26 -10.61
CA VAL A 396 -9.68 25.48 -9.93
C VAL A 396 -8.77 24.76 -10.95
N ALA A 397 -9.27 24.46 -12.14
CA ALA A 397 -8.55 23.82 -13.22
C ALA A 397 -7.79 24.82 -14.14
N SER A 398 -7.80 26.13 -13.84
CA SER A 398 -7.03 27.11 -14.63
C SER A 398 -5.53 26.91 -14.48
N THR A 399 -4.77 27.25 -15.52
CA THR A 399 -3.29 27.10 -15.52
C THR A 399 -2.67 27.86 -14.35
N GLU A 400 -3.13 29.08 -14.10
CA GLU A 400 -2.63 29.95 -13.03
C GLU A 400 -2.85 29.32 -11.64
N MET A 401 -4.01 28.70 -11.42
CA MET A 401 -4.32 28.03 -10.15
C MET A 401 -3.52 26.75 -9.97
N VAL A 402 -3.27 26.02 -11.05
CA VAL A 402 -2.41 24.82 -11.02
C VAL A 402 -0.98 25.22 -10.71
N GLU A 403 -0.41 26.21 -11.40
CA GLU A 403 0.97 26.70 -11.16
C GLU A 403 1.14 27.22 -9.74
N ALA A 404 0.21 28.06 -9.25
CA ALA A 404 0.26 28.53 -7.87
C ALA A 404 0.21 27.41 -6.83
N HIS A 405 -0.59 26.36 -7.09
CA HIS A 405 -0.65 25.19 -6.21
C HIS A 405 0.67 24.41 -6.20
N LEU A 406 1.28 24.19 -7.38
CA LEU A 406 2.56 23.46 -7.50
C LEU A 406 3.68 24.24 -6.81
N ASP A 407 3.76 25.55 -6.99
CA ASP A 407 4.76 26.42 -6.35
C ASP A 407 4.62 26.38 -4.81
N LEU A 408 3.38 26.43 -4.31
CA LEU A 408 3.12 26.34 -2.90
C LEU A 408 3.48 24.94 -2.37
N ALA A 409 3.07 23.88 -3.07
CA ALA A 409 3.32 22.50 -2.68
C ALA A 409 4.83 22.21 -2.55
N SER A 410 5.64 22.66 -3.50
CA SER A 410 7.11 22.51 -3.44
C SER A 410 7.69 23.14 -2.18
N LYS A 411 7.24 24.33 -1.79
CA LYS A 411 7.65 25.01 -0.54
C LYS A 411 7.17 24.24 0.69
N MET A 412 5.93 23.77 0.68
CA MET A 412 5.35 23.05 1.81
C MET A 412 5.98 21.68 2.01
N VAL A 413 6.44 21.02 0.94
CA VAL A 413 7.24 19.76 1.05
C VAL A 413 8.56 20.06 1.77
N ALA A 414 9.29 21.13 1.41
CA ALA A 414 10.55 21.49 2.07
C ALA A 414 10.35 21.79 3.58
N GLU A 415 9.31 22.53 3.94
CA GLU A 415 8.94 22.82 5.33
C GLU A 415 8.47 21.55 6.05
N GLY A 416 7.71 20.67 5.41
CA GLY A 416 7.25 19.39 5.94
C GLY A 416 8.40 18.42 6.24
N LEU A 417 9.40 18.34 5.35
CA LEU A 417 10.61 17.55 5.58
C LEU A 417 11.41 18.10 6.76
N ALA A 418 11.59 19.42 6.85
CA ALA A 418 12.26 20.03 8.00
C ALA A 418 11.51 19.73 9.31
N TRP A 419 10.17 19.80 9.28
CA TRP A 419 9.33 19.44 10.43
C TRP A 419 9.45 17.97 10.81
N HIS A 420 9.50 17.08 9.83
CA HIS A 420 9.69 15.64 10.05
C HIS A 420 11.01 15.32 10.75
N GLU A 421 12.10 15.98 10.34
CA GLU A 421 13.44 15.78 10.88
C GLU A 421 13.64 16.40 12.26
N THR A 422 13.09 17.60 12.49
CA THR A 422 13.33 18.36 13.72
C THR A 422 12.23 18.22 14.76
N GLY A 423 11.04 17.78 14.34
CA GLY A 423 9.82 17.78 15.12
C GLY A 423 9.20 19.18 15.28
N PRO A 424 8.07 19.26 16.01
CA PRO A 424 7.43 20.54 16.33
C PRO A 424 8.37 21.44 17.16
N PRO A 425 8.21 22.77 17.03
CA PRO A 425 9.01 23.73 17.82
C PRO A 425 8.81 23.46 19.30
N ARG A 426 9.88 23.58 20.06
CA ARG A 426 9.85 23.41 21.53
C ARG A 426 10.02 24.74 22.20
N LEU A 427 9.22 25.01 23.21
CA LEU A 427 9.40 26.18 24.05
C LEU A 427 10.76 26.13 24.75
N PRO A 428 11.47 27.28 24.85
CA PRO A 428 12.71 27.40 25.61
C PRO A 428 12.49 27.40 27.14
N ILE A 429 11.30 27.05 27.60
CA ILE A 429 10.88 26.95 29.02
C ILE A 429 9.94 25.76 29.19
N THR A 430 9.97 25.08 30.35
CA THR A 430 9.03 24.01 30.63
C THR A 430 7.62 24.55 30.95
N GLY A 431 6.57 23.74 30.70
CA GLY A 431 5.19 24.13 31.00
C GLY A 431 4.97 24.48 32.48
N ASP A 432 5.57 23.73 33.40
CA ASP A 432 5.47 23.98 34.83
C ASP A 432 6.16 25.28 35.27
N GLU A 433 7.29 25.61 34.67
CA GLU A 433 8.00 26.86 34.92
C GLU A 433 7.23 28.06 34.34
N LEU A 434 6.69 27.91 33.13
CA LEU A 434 5.83 28.91 32.50
C LEU A 434 4.60 29.19 33.38
N ALA A 435 3.90 28.12 33.82
CA ALA A 435 2.71 28.21 34.64
C ALA A 435 2.99 29.01 35.95
N ARG A 436 4.11 28.72 36.64
CA ARG A 436 4.53 29.45 37.84
C ARG A 436 4.82 30.91 37.58
N GLN A 437 5.52 31.23 36.47
CA GLN A 437 5.92 32.61 36.16
C GLN A 437 4.77 33.49 35.68
N VAL A 438 3.76 32.88 35.03
CA VAL A 438 2.58 33.56 34.49
C VAL A 438 1.41 33.57 35.50
N GLY A 439 1.43 32.64 36.47
CA GLY A 439 0.37 32.54 37.50
C GLY A 439 -0.89 31.81 37.00
N ILE A 440 -0.71 30.83 36.09
CA ILE A 440 -1.79 29.99 35.56
C ILE A 440 -1.69 28.59 36.18
N GLU A 441 -2.81 28.01 36.59
CA GLU A 441 -2.87 26.62 37.05
C GLU A 441 -2.72 25.63 35.88
N PRO A 442 -2.09 24.46 36.11
CA PRO A 442 -2.03 23.39 35.11
C PRO A 442 -3.42 22.97 34.63
N GLY A 443 -3.67 23.06 33.32
CA GLY A 443 -4.98 22.76 32.78
C GLY A 443 -5.11 23.14 31.31
N PRO A 444 -6.34 23.08 30.75
CA PRO A 444 -6.58 23.36 29.33
C PRO A 444 -6.18 24.79 28.87
N GLU A 445 -6.22 25.76 29.80
CA GLU A 445 -5.82 27.13 29.50
C GLU A 445 -4.30 27.22 29.29
N LEU A 446 -3.51 26.62 30.17
CA LEU A 446 -2.06 26.52 29.97
C LEU A 446 -1.73 25.78 28.69
N GLY A 447 -2.46 24.72 28.35
CA GLY A 447 -2.28 23.98 27.09
C GLY A 447 -2.46 24.88 25.85
N ARG A 448 -3.54 25.68 25.83
CA ARG A 448 -3.76 26.64 24.72
C ARG A 448 -2.71 27.73 24.65
N LEU A 449 -2.22 28.19 25.81
CA LEU A 449 -1.14 29.18 25.88
C LEU A 449 0.17 28.60 25.32
N ILE A 450 0.55 27.38 25.74
CA ILE A 450 1.71 26.68 25.22
C ILE A 450 1.62 26.55 23.70
N GLU A 451 0.48 26.12 23.20
CA GLU A 451 0.25 25.96 21.77
C GLU A 451 0.46 27.25 20.96
N ARG A 452 -0.01 28.38 21.47
CA ARG A 452 0.21 29.70 20.83
C ARG A 452 1.69 30.12 20.88
N LEU A 453 2.36 29.84 22.01
CA LEU A 453 3.78 30.16 22.16
C LEU A 453 4.67 29.27 21.27
N GLU A 454 4.31 28.00 21.02
CA GLU A 454 5.00 27.15 20.05
C GLU A 454 4.92 27.76 18.64
N GLY A 455 3.77 28.33 18.26
CA GLY A 455 3.64 29.10 17.02
C GLY A 455 4.55 30.33 16.99
N ALA A 456 4.67 31.06 18.11
CA ALA A 456 5.57 32.21 18.24
C ALA A 456 7.05 31.83 18.17
N VAL A 457 7.44 30.64 18.68
CA VAL A 457 8.79 30.09 18.47
C VAL A 457 9.03 29.80 16.98
N TRP A 458 8.06 29.20 16.30
CA TRP A 458 8.19 28.91 14.87
C TRP A 458 8.32 30.17 14.00
N THR A 459 7.59 31.25 14.34
CA THR A 459 7.68 32.52 13.64
C THR A 459 8.93 33.34 13.99
N GLY A 460 9.65 32.96 15.05
CA GLY A 460 10.82 33.70 15.54
C GLY A 460 10.47 34.88 16.45
N GLU A 461 9.25 34.98 16.91
CA GLU A 461 8.81 36.00 17.89
C GLU A 461 9.30 35.66 19.31
N VAL A 462 9.49 34.38 19.59
CA VAL A 462 10.01 33.85 20.84
C VAL A 462 11.32 33.10 20.59
N GLU A 463 12.43 33.63 21.06
CA GLU A 463 13.77 33.02 20.95
C GLU A 463 14.33 32.59 22.33
N SER A 464 13.79 33.13 23.43
CA SER A 464 14.26 32.86 24.78
C SER A 464 13.12 32.57 25.76
N ALA A 465 13.46 31.98 26.92
CA ALA A 465 12.51 31.78 28.01
C ALA A 465 11.88 33.10 28.50
N SER A 466 12.65 34.22 28.47
CA SER A 466 12.14 35.53 28.85
C SER A 466 11.09 36.06 27.87
N ASP A 467 11.30 35.82 26.55
CA ASP A 467 10.33 36.23 25.51
C ASP A 467 9.04 35.43 25.64
N ALA A 468 9.16 34.12 25.89
CA ALA A 468 8.01 33.26 26.11
C ALA A 468 7.15 33.72 27.31
N VAL A 469 7.78 34.08 28.40
CA VAL A 469 7.09 34.57 29.61
C VAL A 469 6.48 35.96 29.35
N ALA A 470 7.17 36.85 28.65
CA ALA A 470 6.68 38.18 28.35
C ALA A 470 5.42 38.11 27.47
N LEU A 471 5.48 37.35 26.37
CA LEU A 471 4.35 37.15 25.46
C LEU A 471 3.20 36.42 26.17
N ALA A 472 3.49 35.42 26.99
CA ALA A 472 2.46 34.71 27.75
C ALA A 472 1.68 35.65 28.69
N ARG A 473 2.38 36.55 29.41
CA ARG A 473 1.74 37.55 30.27
C ARG A 473 0.86 38.54 29.51
N GLU A 474 1.23 38.92 28.31
CA GLU A 474 0.42 39.75 27.43
C GLU A 474 -0.86 39.02 27.03
N MET A 475 -0.72 37.79 26.53
CA MET A 475 -1.85 36.95 26.13
C MET A 475 -2.87 36.67 27.24
N VAL A 476 -2.39 36.54 28.49
CA VAL A 476 -3.25 36.33 29.68
C VAL A 476 -3.97 37.62 30.11
N ARG A 477 -3.39 38.78 29.83
CA ARG A 477 -4.04 40.07 30.18
C ARG A 477 -5.15 40.47 29.17
N ASP A 478 -4.99 40.00 27.93
CA ASP A 478 -5.89 40.34 26.81
C ASP A 478 -7.04 39.35 26.61
N GLY A 479 -7.02 38.20 27.29
CA GLY A 479 -8.05 37.14 27.28
C GLY A 479 -8.83 36.99 28.53
#